data_1301439aee00eeda3683e25fec719568
#
_entry.id   1301439aee00eeda3683e25fec719568
#
_cell.length_a   1.000
_cell.length_b   1.000
_cell.length_c   1.000
_cell.angle_alpha   90.00
_cell.angle_beta   90.00
_cell.angle_gamma   90.00
#
_symmetry.space_group_name_H-M   'P 1'
#
loop_
_entity.id
_entity.type
_entity.pdbx_description
1 polymer ?
#
loop_
_entity_poly.entity_id
_entity_poly.type
_entity_poly.pdbx_seq_one_letter_code
_entity_poly.pdbx_strand_id
1 'polypeptide(L)'
;MTSLEPSSYGVVVVPQSPTLLLTVLLQPGMMLLAYLVGRLTRRVLRRWHTTLSSSAATLTALLGLWGGLAVGTWIFTEDYLWAPRLLVCALATAVTVIIITSFVATWLQREPELEPIAAVAARGESATLEFKSSARVNLRTGKRDDVIETVAAKTVAAFLNSRGGTLLLGVDDAGCLIGLGPDYTTLRHEDADRYELFLRDLWRVRLGANAAALPRLDFAPAADGDGEVCRITVPPSPTPVYLSGPKGKGGRELWVRAGNSTQRLEVDDAVAYVAQRWPREVRPTLRSRFGAYLLYHRRPADAPE
;
A
#
# COMPACT_ATOMS: atom_id res chain seq x y z
N MET A 1 -34.86 46.66 -60.08
CA MET A 1 -34.92 47.30 -58.77
C MET A 1 -35.32 46.23 -57.78
N THR A 2 -34.37 45.54 -57.21
CA THR A 2 -34.56 44.49 -56.25
C THR A 2 -33.99 45.02 -54.94
N SER A 3 -34.86 45.29 -54.01
CA SER A 3 -34.58 45.77 -52.65
C SER A 3 -34.01 44.58 -51.85
N LEU A 4 -32.80 44.73 -51.33
CA LEU A 4 -32.16 43.85 -50.36
C LEU A 4 -32.70 44.24 -48.99
N GLU A 5 -33.42 43.33 -48.35
CA GLU A 5 -33.77 43.42 -46.90
C GLU A 5 -32.53 43.20 -46.04
N PRO A 6 -32.31 43.94 -44.96
CA PRO A 6 -31.21 43.70 -44.02
C PRO A 6 -31.54 42.51 -43.12
N SER A 7 -30.67 41.51 -43.15
CA SER A 7 -30.65 40.37 -42.26
C SER A 7 -30.62 40.84 -40.80
N SER A 8 -31.69 40.61 -40.07
CA SER A 8 -31.77 40.78 -38.60
C SER A 8 -30.91 39.72 -37.92
N TYR A 9 -29.75 40.07 -37.45
CA TYR A 9 -29.02 39.27 -36.49
C TYR A 9 -29.85 39.19 -35.19
N GLY A 10 -30.50 38.04 -34.97
CA GLY A 10 -31.20 37.76 -33.75
C GLY A 10 -30.18 37.70 -32.59
N VAL A 11 -30.18 38.74 -31.79
CA VAL A 11 -29.52 38.70 -30.48
C VAL A 11 -30.23 37.62 -29.67
N VAL A 12 -29.56 36.50 -29.43
CA VAL A 12 -30.05 35.50 -28.50
C VAL A 12 -29.97 36.13 -27.12
N VAL A 13 -31.07 36.74 -26.66
CA VAL A 13 -31.23 37.14 -25.29
C VAL A 13 -31.37 35.85 -24.47
N VAL A 14 -30.26 35.42 -23.89
CA VAL A 14 -30.25 34.36 -22.86
C VAL A 14 -31.09 34.95 -21.70
N PRO A 15 -32.24 34.37 -21.35
CA PRO A 15 -33.01 34.85 -20.23
C PRO A 15 -32.17 34.69 -18.99
N GLN A 16 -31.68 35.79 -18.45
CA GLN A 16 -30.99 35.84 -17.16
C GLN A 16 -32.08 35.68 -16.09
N SER A 17 -32.50 34.43 -15.85
CA SER A 17 -33.40 34.18 -14.73
C SER A 17 -32.62 34.56 -13.46
N PRO A 18 -33.15 35.40 -12.58
CA PRO A 18 -32.49 35.81 -11.34
C PRO A 18 -32.11 34.62 -10.47
N THR A 19 -32.71 33.46 -10.69
CA THR A 19 -32.40 32.19 -10.07
C THR A 19 -31.01 31.63 -10.45
N LEU A 20 -30.55 31.80 -11.70
CA LEU A 20 -29.22 31.35 -12.15
C LEU A 20 -28.11 32.17 -11.49
N LEU A 21 -28.23 33.50 -11.47
CA LEU A 21 -27.25 34.36 -10.80
C LEU A 21 -27.20 34.08 -9.29
N LEU A 22 -28.34 33.89 -8.66
CA LEU A 22 -28.42 33.57 -7.23
C LEU A 22 -27.73 32.19 -6.96
N THR A 23 -27.95 31.19 -7.80
CA THR A 23 -27.36 29.86 -7.66
C THR A 23 -25.84 29.92 -7.78
N VAL A 24 -25.29 30.68 -8.72
CA VAL A 24 -23.83 30.82 -8.91
C VAL A 24 -23.21 31.59 -7.73
N LEU A 25 -23.85 32.68 -7.24
CA LEU A 25 -23.35 33.45 -6.11
C LEU A 25 -23.40 32.70 -4.77
N LEU A 26 -24.29 31.70 -4.63
CA LEU A 26 -24.40 30.88 -3.41
C LEU A 26 -23.49 29.65 -3.39
N GLN A 27 -22.87 29.28 -4.52
CA GLN A 27 -21.89 28.15 -4.55
C GLN A 27 -20.76 28.33 -3.54
N PRO A 28 -20.08 29.47 -3.40
CA PRO A 28 -19.05 29.67 -2.38
C PRO A 28 -19.58 29.45 -0.96
N GLY A 29 -20.82 29.86 -0.69
CA GLY A 29 -21.50 29.63 0.59
C GLY A 29 -21.71 28.14 0.88
N MET A 30 -22.09 27.36 -0.12
CA MET A 30 -22.20 25.89 -0.02
C MET A 30 -20.87 25.23 0.23
N MET A 31 -19.81 25.69 -0.42
CA MET A 31 -18.45 25.19 -0.17
C MET A 31 -17.98 25.50 1.26
N LEU A 32 -18.24 26.71 1.74
CA LEU A 32 -17.94 27.10 3.13
C LEU A 32 -18.74 26.25 4.12
N LEU A 33 -20.04 26.05 3.87
CA LEU A 33 -20.89 25.21 4.70
C LEU A 33 -20.37 23.75 4.72
N ALA A 34 -20.04 23.19 3.56
CA ALA A 34 -19.45 21.85 3.45
C ALA A 34 -18.14 21.73 4.25
N TYR A 35 -17.28 22.74 4.17
CA TYR A 35 -16.05 22.80 4.95
C TYR A 35 -16.32 22.84 6.45
N LEU A 36 -17.25 23.70 6.90
CA LEU A 36 -17.61 23.81 8.31
C LEU A 36 -18.24 22.53 8.86
N VAL A 37 -19.19 21.94 8.11
CA VAL A 37 -19.81 20.66 8.47
C VAL A 37 -18.76 19.56 8.53
N GLY A 38 -17.90 19.43 7.52
CA GLY A 38 -16.82 18.44 7.49
C GLY A 38 -15.82 18.63 8.65
N ARG A 39 -15.47 19.88 8.97
CA ARG A 39 -14.58 20.21 10.09
C ARG A 39 -15.21 19.88 11.46
N LEU A 40 -16.48 20.24 11.65
CA LEU A 40 -17.21 20.01 12.90
C LEU A 40 -17.40 18.50 13.14
N THR A 41 -17.92 17.80 12.13
CA THR A 41 -18.14 16.34 12.21
C THR A 41 -16.84 15.61 12.48
N ARG A 42 -15.74 15.98 11.80
CA ARG A 42 -14.42 15.44 12.08
C ARG A 42 -13.92 15.72 13.50
N ARG A 43 -14.22 16.90 14.06
CA ARG A 43 -13.86 17.24 15.44
C ARG A 43 -14.60 16.36 16.46
N VAL A 44 -15.84 16.04 16.20
CA VAL A 44 -16.64 15.11 17.00
C VAL A 44 -16.14 13.67 16.83
N LEU A 45 -15.94 13.23 15.58
CA LEU A 45 -15.50 11.87 15.25
C LEU A 45 -14.06 11.57 15.67
N ARG A 46 -13.19 12.58 15.87
CA ARG A 46 -11.84 12.37 16.45
C ARG A 46 -11.86 11.67 17.80
N ARG A 47 -12.94 11.80 18.58
CA ARG A 47 -13.12 11.05 19.83
C ARG A 47 -13.28 9.55 19.60
N TRP A 48 -13.54 9.14 18.36
CA TRP A 48 -13.82 7.76 17.95
C TRP A 48 -12.70 7.15 17.10
N HIS A 49 -11.47 7.74 17.19
CA HIS A 49 -10.26 7.27 16.48
C HIS A 49 -10.37 7.22 14.95
N THR A 50 -11.26 8.01 14.36
CA THR A 50 -11.41 8.03 12.89
C THR A 50 -10.38 8.95 12.24
N THR A 51 -9.73 8.49 11.16
CA THR A 51 -8.62 9.17 10.48
C THR A 51 -8.99 9.68 9.08
N LEU A 52 -10.11 10.40 8.95
CA LEU A 52 -10.43 11.07 7.68
C LEU A 52 -9.57 12.34 7.51
N SER A 53 -8.98 12.53 6.32
CA SER A 53 -8.31 13.78 5.96
C SER A 53 -9.33 14.94 5.88
N SER A 54 -8.86 16.18 6.06
CA SER A 54 -9.76 17.36 5.97
C SER A 54 -10.40 17.51 4.60
N SER A 55 -9.65 17.22 3.54
CA SER A 55 -10.13 17.26 2.15
C SER A 55 -11.20 16.19 1.89
N ALA A 56 -10.98 14.96 2.34
CA ALA A 56 -11.97 13.89 2.20
C ALA A 56 -13.27 14.22 2.94
N ALA A 57 -13.20 14.71 4.18
CA ALA A 57 -14.37 15.10 4.93
C ALA A 57 -15.15 16.25 4.28
N THR A 58 -14.45 17.22 3.69
CA THR A 58 -15.10 18.35 2.98
C THR A 58 -15.77 17.88 1.69
N LEU A 59 -15.10 17.03 0.89
CA LEU A 59 -15.69 16.47 -0.34
C LEU A 59 -16.91 15.61 -0.03
N THR A 60 -16.83 14.78 0.99
CA THR A 60 -17.95 13.94 1.44
C THR A 60 -19.12 14.79 1.94
N ALA A 61 -18.84 15.87 2.69
CA ALA A 61 -19.87 16.83 3.11
C ALA A 61 -20.54 17.51 1.91
N LEU A 62 -19.75 17.92 0.92
CA LEU A 62 -20.26 18.55 -0.30
C LEU A 62 -21.18 17.62 -1.08
N LEU A 63 -20.75 16.36 -1.29
CA LEU A 63 -21.57 15.34 -1.94
C LEU A 63 -22.87 15.06 -1.17
N GLY A 64 -22.78 15.01 0.16
CA GLY A 64 -23.94 14.83 1.02
C GLY A 64 -24.92 15.99 0.96
N LEU A 65 -24.43 17.24 0.93
CA LEU A 65 -25.27 18.42 0.78
C LEU A 65 -25.99 18.45 -0.57
N TRP A 66 -25.28 18.21 -1.67
CA TRP A 66 -25.89 18.16 -3.00
C TRP A 66 -26.86 16.99 -3.15
N GLY A 67 -26.48 15.81 -2.65
CA GLY A 67 -27.36 14.63 -2.65
C GLY A 67 -28.64 14.88 -1.83
N GLY A 68 -28.50 15.51 -0.67
CA GLY A 68 -29.64 15.87 0.18
C GLY A 68 -30.56 16.92 -0.43
N LEU A 69 -30.01 17.90 -1.15
CA LEU A 69 -30.84 18.84 -1.92
C LEU A 69 -31.58 18.08 -3.05
N ALA A 70 -30.92 17.23 -3.80
CA ALA A 70 -31.54 16.46 -4.88
C ALA A 70 -32.67 15.54 -4.36
N VAL A 71 -32.42 14.82 -3.26
CA VAL A 71 -33.44 13.98 -2.62
C VAL A 71 -34.57 14.82 -2.05
N GLY A 72 -34.24 15.96 -1.41
CA GLY A 72 -35.22 16.87 -0.85
C GLY A 72 -36.15 17.45 -1.92
N THR A 73 -35.64 17.89 -3.07
CA THR A 73 -36.46 18.37 -4.18
C THR A 73 -37.36 17.30 -4.78
N TRP A 74 -36.95 16.03 -4.71
CA TRP A 74 -37.79 14.93 -5.16
C TRP A 74 -38.91 14.59 -4.17
N ILE A 75 -38.68 14.77 -2.85
CA ILE A 75 -39.64 14.46 -1.81
C ILE A 75 -40.58 15.65 -1.58
N PHE A 76 -40.05 16.89 -1.54
CA PHE A 76 -40.79 18.11 -1.29
C PHE A 76 -40.89 18.90 -2.60
N THR A 77 -42.09 19.15 -3.07
CA THR A 77 -42.35 19.97 -4.26
C THR A 77 -42.16 21.45 -3.92
N GLU A 78 -40.95 21.85 -3.60
CA GLU A 78 -40.60 23.23 -3.26
C GLU A 78 -40.10 24.01 -4.49
N ASP A 79 -40.54 25.23 -4.67
CA ASP A 79 -40.22 26.09 -5.83
C ASP A 79 -38.79 26.66 -5.76
N TYR A 80 -38.12 26.62 -4.59
CA TYR A 80 -36.76 27.15 -4.43
C TYR A 80 -35.84 26.25 -3.63
N LEU A 81 -34.61 26.10 -4.11
CA LEU A 81 -33.56 25.27 -3.54
C LEU A 81 -33.14 25.67 -2.10
N TRP A 82 -33.52 26.84 -1.64
CA TRP A 82 -33.15 27.40 -0.32
C TRP A 82 -34.26 27.30 0.71
N ALA A 83 -35.30 26.54 0.39
CA ALA A 83 -36.37 26.30 1.37
C ALA A 83 -35.77 25.66 2.64
N PRO A 84 -36.19 26.10 3.85
CA PRO A 84 -35.64 25.60 5.11
C PRO A 84 -35.70 24.08 5.23
N ARG A 85 -36.75 23.45 4.68
CA ARG A 85 -36.92 21.98 4.68
C ARG A 85 -35.86 21.31 3.85
N LEU A 86 -35.51 21.86 2.67
CA LEU A 86 -34.45 21.32 1.79
C LEU A 86 -33.08 21.48 2.44
N LEU A 87 -32.80 22.58 3.11
CA LEU A 87 -31.54 22.79 3.83
C LEU A 87 -31.37 21.81 4.99
N VAL A 88 -32.44 21.53 5.73
CA VAL A 88 -32.42 20.53 6.80
C VAL A 88 -32.14 19.13 6.23
N CYS A 89 -32.82 18.75 5.14
CA CYS A 89 -32.53 17.48 4.43
C CYS A 89 -31.08 17.40 3.96
N ALA A 90 -30.57 18.47 3.35
CA ALA A 90 -29.20 18.52 2.87
C ALA A 90 -28.18 18.34 4.01
N LEU A 91 -28.43 19.04 5.14
CA LEU A 91 -27.55 18.97 6.30
C LEU A 91 -27.59 17.58 6.94
N ALA A 92 -28.77 17.01 7.13
CA ALA A 92 -28.96 15.67 7.68
C ALA A 92 -28.27 14.61 6.79
N THR A 93 -28.45 14.71 5.48
CA THR A 93 -27.81 13.79 4.51
C THR A 93 -26.31 13.94 4.53
N ALA A 94 -25.76 15.15 4.56
CA ALA A 94 -24.32 15.39 4.63
C ALA A 94 -23.71 14.77 5.90
N VAL A 95 -24.33 14.96 7.05
CA VAL A 95 -23.87 14.38 8.33
C VAL A 95 -23.92 12.84 8.26
N THR A 96 -25.03 12.29 7.76
CA THR A 96 -25.18 10.83 7.62
C THR A 96 -24.13 10.24 6.70
N VAL A 97 -23.88 10.83 5.54
CA VAL A 97 -22.85 10.36 4.59
C VAL A 97 -21.45 10.44 5.18
N ILE A 98 -21.13 11.51 5.94
CA ILE A 98 -19.84 11.61 6.64
C ILE A 98 -19.71 10.51 7.71
N ILE A 99 -20.75 10.23 8.48
CA ILE A 99 -20.74 9.18 9.50
C ILE A 99 -20.51 7.83 8.85
N ILE A 100 -21.25 7.49 7.78
CA ILE A 100 -21.12 6.24 7.05
C ILE A 100 -19.72 6.10 6.46
N THR A 101 -19.23 7.13 5.76
CA THR A 101 -17.88 7.08 5.16
C THR A 101 -16.78 6.99 6.21
N SER A 102 -16.94 7.65 7.36
CA SER A 102 -16.02 7.53 8.49
C SER A 102 -16.01 6.13 9.06
N PHE A 103 -17.19 5.54 9.25
CA PHE A 103 -17.32 4.17 9.75
C PHE A 103 -16.71 3.15 8.78
N VAL A 104 -17.01 3.26 7.48
CA VAL A 104 -16.45 2.41 6.43
C VAL A 104 -14.93 2.56 6.36
N ALA A 105 -14.42 3.80 6.39
CA ALA A 105 -12.97 4.05 6.39
C ALA A 105 -12.29 3.43 7.61
N THR A 106 -12.88 3.56 8.80
CA THR A 106 -12.34 2.94 10.03
C THR A 106 -12.41 1.42 9.95
N TRP A 107 -13.50 0.87 9.42
CA TRP A 107 -13.66 -0.57 9.25
C TRP A 107 -12.64 -1.15 8.26
N LEU A 108 -12.40 -0.47 7.12
CA LEU A 108 -11.39 -0.85 6.14
C LEU A 108 -9.95 -0.69 6.64
N GLN A 109 -9.72 0.22 7.61
CA GLN A 109 -8.40 0.47 8.21
C GLN A 109 -8.15 -0.38 9.47
N ARG A 110 -9.16 -1.13 9.96
CA ARG A 110 -8.93 -2.08 11.04
C ARG A 110 -7.93 -3.12 10.56
N GLU A 111 -6.76 -3.10 11.16
CA GLU A 111 -5.84 -4.23 11.02
C GLU A 111 -6.54 -5.48 11.58
N PRO A 112 -6.60 -6.57 10.80
CA PRO A 112 -7.15 -7.80 11.32
C PRO A 112 -6.37 -8.19 12.58
N GLU A 113 -7.08 -8.61 13.60
CA GLU A 113 -6.45 -9.16 14.82
C GLU A 113 -5.52 -10.30 14.39
N LEU A 114 -4.23 -10.14 14.71
CA LEU A 114 -3.24 -11.10 14.28
C LEU A 114 -3.45 -12.40 15.04
N GLU A 115 -3.59 -13.48 14.30
CA GLU A 115 -3.69 -14.81 14.88
C GLU A 115 -2.47 -15.09 15.78
N PRO A 116 -2.62 -15.74 16.95
CA PRO A 116 -1.50 -16.08 17.82
C PRO A 116 -0.41 -16.87 17.07
N ILE A 117 0.87 -16.54 17.31
CA ILE A 117 2.00 -17.17 16.60
C ILE A 117 1.97 -18.70 16.80
N ALA A 118 1.61 -19.19 17.99
CA ALA A 118 1.47 -20.61 18.26
C ALA A 118 0.46 -21.31 17.34
N ALA A 119 -0.68 -20.66 17.07
CA ALA A 119 -1.68 -21.21 16.15
C ALA A 119 -1.21 -21.22 14.70
N VAL A 120 -0.39 -20.23 14.31
CA VAL A 120 0.26 -20.19 12.98
C VAL A 120 1.30 -21.30 12.87
N ALA A 121 2.17 -21.46 13.88
CA ALA A 121 3.21 -22.49 13.92
C ALA A 121 2.64 -23.92 13.88
N ALA A 122 1.50 -24.15 14.53
CA ALA A 122 0.81 -25.46 14.55
C ALA A 122 0.39 -25.96 13.14
N ARG A 123 0.36 -25.07 12.12
CA ARG A 123 0.01 -25.47 10.73
C ARG A 123 1.15 -26.12 9.98
N GLY A 124 2.38 -26.03 10.48
CA GLY A 124 3.59 -26.47 9.80
C GLY A 124 3.98 -25.57 8.62
N GLU A 125 5.16 -25.79 8.09
CA GLU A 125 5.70 -25.07 6.93
C GLU A 125 4.87 -25.29 5.66
N SER A 126 4.82 -24.26 4.82
CA SER A 126 4.05 -24.28 3.58
C SER A 126 4.69 -23.36 2.52
N ALA A 127 4.05 -23.23 1.37
CA ALA A 127 4.47 -22.27 0.34
C ALA A 127 4.52 -20.82 0.84
N THR A 128 3.73 -20.48 1.87
CA THR A 128 3.61 -19.13 2.42
C THR A 128 3.98 -19.03 3.91
N LEU A 129 4.46 -20.11 4.50
CA LEU A 129 4.89 -20.14 5.91
C LEU A 129 6.22 -20.88 6.01
N GLU A 130 7.21 -20.26 6.63
CA GLU A 130 8.55 -20.80 6.85
C GLU A 130 8.98 -20.58 8.29
N PHE A 131 9.70 -21.55 8.87
CA PHE A 131 10.25 -21.48 10.22
C PHE A 131 11.77 -21.39 10.18
N LYS A 132 12.34 -20.64 11.10
CA LYS A 132 13.78 -20.62 11.36
C LYS A 132 14.02 -20.47 12.85
N SER A 133 14.83 -21.35 13.37
CA SER A 133 15.20 -21.33 14.79
C SER A 133 16.00 -20.09 15.19
N SER A 134 16.68 -19.44 14.24
CA SER A 134 17.48 -18.25 14.43
C SER A 134 17.63 -17.49 13.10
N ALA A 135 17.87 -16.19 13.15
CA ALA A 135 18.29 -15.40 11.98
C ALA A 135 19.74 -14.90 12.08
N ARG A 136 20.46 -15.27 13.12
CA ARG A 136 21.81 -14.73 13.37
C ARG A 136 22.80 -15.73 13.94
N VAL A 137 22.35 -16.58 14.85
CA VAL A 137 23.21 -17.50 15.59
C VAL A 137 23.09 -18.91 15.06
N ASN A 138 24.22 -19.56 14.85
CA ASN A 138 24.26 -20.99 14.62
C ASN A 138 24.10 -21.70 15.98
N LEU A 139 22.92 -22.26 16.23
CA LEU A 139 22.56 -22.86 17.52
C LEU A 139 23.45 -24.05 17.92
N ARG A 140 24.16 -24.69 16.96
CA ARG A 140 25.10 -25.75 17.26
C ARG A 140 26.45 -25.25 17.80
N THR A 141 26.87 -24.05 17.35
CA THR A 141 28.16 -23.47 17.76
C THR A 141 28.00 -22.35 18.78
N GLY A 142 26.78 -21.85 18.98
CA GLY A 142 26.48 -20.68 19.83
C GLY A 142 27.07 -19.37 19.30
N LYS A 143 27.53 -19.34 18.03
CA LYS A 143 28.20 -18.16 17.46
C LYS A 143 27.39 -17.54 16.33
N ARG A 144 27.58 -16.24 16.18
CA ARG A 144 27.05 -15.52 15.02
C ARG A 144 27.59 -16.13 13.72
N ASP A 145 26.69 -16.29 12.74
CA ASP A 145 26.99 -16.92 11.45
C ASP A 145 26.33 -16.11 10.31
N ASP A 146 27.16 -15.55 9.43
CA ASP A 146 26.71 -14.77 8.26
C ASP A 146 25.90 -15.62 7.28
N VAL A 147 26.05 -16.96 7.31
CA VAL A 147 25.24 -17.89 6.50
C VAL A 147 23.79 -17.90 6.99
N ILE A 148 23.58 -17.93 8.31
CA ILE A 148 22.24 -17.88 8.92
C ILE A 148 21.55 -16.54 8.58
N GLU A 149 22.27 -15.41 8.72
CA GLU A 149 21.77 -14.10 8.32
C GLU A 149 21.40 -14.09 6.81
N THR A 150 22.19 -14.74 5.97
CA THR A 150 21.91 -14.86 4.54
C THR A 150 20.65 -15.68 4.26
N VAL A 151 20.43 -16.77 4.97
CA VAL A 151 19.24 -17.62 4.82
C VAL A 151 17.99 -16.85 5.20
N ALA A 152 18.01 -16.11 6.31
CA ALA A 152 16.86 -15.26 6.71
C ALA A 152 16.56 -14.20 5.65
N ALA A 153 17.56 -13.47 5.16
CA ALA A 153 17.36 -12.45 4.12
C ALA A 153 16.89 -13.06 2.79
N LYS A 154 17.39 -14.24 2.42
CA LYS A 154 16.98 -14.98 1.22
C LYS A 154 15.51 -15.39 1.28
N THR A 155 15.03 -15.88 2.43
CA THR A 155 13.62 -16.25 2.61
C THR A 155 12.70 -15.03 2.45
N VAL A 156 13.07 -13.90 3.05
CA VAL A 156 12.31 -12.64 2.89
C VAL A 156 12.32 -12.18 1.42
N ALA A 157 13.46 -12.23 0.73
CA ALA A 157 13.54 -11.90 -0.70
C ALA A 157 12.61 -12.78 -1.54
N ALA A 158 12.59 -14.09 -1.26
CA ALA A 158 11.75 -15.03 -1.99
C ALA A 158 10.26 -14.79 -1.76
N PHE A 159 9.83 -14.45 -0.55
CA PHE A 159 8.46 -14.05 -0.28
C PHE A 159 8.09 -12.75 -0.99
N LEU A 160 8.95 -11.72 -0.93
CA LEU A 160 8.74 -10.44 -1.64
C LEU A 160 8.56 -10.65 -3.16
N ASN A 161 9.33 -11.53 -3.74
CA ASN A 161 9.26 -11.86 -5.17
C ASN A 161 8.14 -12.84 -5.53
N SER A 162 7.41 -13.39 -4.56
CA SER A 162 6.35 -14.37 -4.79
C SER A 162 4.99 -13.80 -4.33
N ARG A 163 4.13 -14.61 -3.75
CA ARG A 163 2.80 -14.21 -3.27
C ARG A 163 2.82 -13.55 -1.88
N GLY A 164 4.01 -13.27 -1.34
CA GLY A 164 4.19 -12.94 0.06
C GLY A 164 4.22 -14.18 0.92
N GLY A 165 4.25 -14.01 2.22
CA GLY A 165 4.25 -15.09 3.20
C GLY A 165 4.63 -14.64 4.59
N THR A 166 4.78 -15.59 5.48
CA THR A 166 5.16 -15.38 6.87
C THR A 166 6.42 -16.19 7.18
N LEU A 167 7.40 -15.53 7.76
CA LEU A 167 8.59 -16.15 8.34
C LEU A 167 8.48 -16.05 9.86
N LEU A 168 8.54 -17.18 10.54
CA LEU A 168 8.63 -17.26 11.99
C LEU A 168 10.10 -17.49 12.38
N LEU A 169 10.63 -16.63 13.24
CA LEU A 169 11.95 -16.74 13.83
C LEU A 169 11.83 -17.13 15.31
N GLY A 170 12.75 -17.98 15.78
CA GLY A 170 12.68 -18.59 17.11
C GLY A 170 11.72 -19.80 17.16
N VAL A 171 11.45 -20.39 15.98
CA VAL A 171 10.60 -21.58 15.84
C VAL A 171 11.41 -22.68 15.15
N ASP A 172 11.37 -23.89 15.68
CA ASP A 172 12.03 -25.05 15.12
C ASP A 172 11.22 -25.72 14.00
N ASP A 173 11.79 -26.71 13.33
CA ASP A 173 11.15 -27.41 12.22
C ASP A 173 9.92 -28.23 12.67
N ALA A 174 9.76 -28.51 13.98
CA ALA A 174 8.59 -29.15 14.56
C ALA A 174 7.47 -28.17 14.90
N GLY A 175 7.71 -26.87 14.80
CA GLY A 175 6.77 -25.82 15.16
C GLY A 175 6.80 -25.41 16.64
N CYS A 176 7.80 -25.88 17.42
CA CYS A 176 7.98 -25.47 18.81
C CYS A 176 8.54 -24.04 18.87
N LEU A 177 8.00 -23.22 19.76
CA LEU A 177 8.39 -21.83 19.96
C LEU A 177 9.58 -21.74 20.91
N ILE A 178 10.79 -22.01 20.40
CA ILE A 178 12.04 -22.11 21.19
C ILE A 178 12.63 -20.75 21.60
N GLY A 179 12.17 -19.65 20.95
CA GLY A 179 12.60 -18.30 21.28
C GLY A 179 13.89 -17.84 20.60
N LEU A 180 14.16 -16.55 20.72
CA LEU A 180 15.30 -15.82 20.14
C LEU A 180 16.36 -15.44 21.18
N GLY A 181 16.32 -16.02 22.39
CA GLY A 181 17.31 -15.74 23.43
C GLY A 181 18.75 -15.78 22.92
N PRO A 182 19.19 -16.85 22.21
CA PRO A 182 20.54 -16.90 21.65
C PRO A 182 20.86 -15.78 20.66
N ASP A 183 19.91 -15.33 19.87
CA ASP A 183 20.13 -14.20 18.95
C ASP A 183 20.28 -12.89 19.72
N TYR A 184 19.48 -12.69 20.77
CA TYR A 184 19.50 -11.48 21.61
C TYR A 184 20.84 -11.30 22.31
N THR A 185 21.47 -12.37 22.80
CA THR A 185 22.79 -12.28 23.49
C THR A 185 23.89 -11.72 22.58
N THR A 186 23.69 -11.72 21.26
CA THR A 186 24.67 -11.15 20.31
C THR A 186 24.44 -9.64 20.05
N LEU A 187 23.41 -9.07 20.63
CA LEU A 187 23.06 -7.65 20.48
C LEU A 187 23.61 -6.83 21.64
N ARG A 188 23.73 -5.52 21.44
CA ARG A 188 24.16 -4.60 22.49
C ARG A 188 23.15 -4.48 23.64
N HIS A 189 21.86 -4.58 23.32
CA HIS A 189 20.73 -4.69 24.23
C HIS A 189 19.93 -5.92 23.79
N GLU A 190 19.58 -6.76 24.74
CA GLU A 190 18.93 -8.05 24.53
C GLU A 190 17.41 -7.90 24.50
N ASP A 191 16.91 -7.13 23.54
CA ASP A 191 15.51 -6.79 23.40
C ASP A 191 14.99 -6.89 21.95
N ALA A 192 13.66 -6.95 21.81
CA ALA A 192 12.96 -7.02 20.53
C ALA A 192 13.24 -5.80 19.64
N ASP A 193 13.30 -4.61 20.20
CA ASP A 193 13.55 -3.37 19.44
C ASP A 193 14.90 -3.40 18.74
N ARG A 194 15.94 -3.86 19.45
CA ARG A 194 17.29 -4.02 18.89
C ARG A 194 17.35 -5.11 17.84
N TYR A 195 16.59 -6.18 18.06
CA TYR A 195 16.50 -7.25 17.09
C TYR A 195 15.77 -6.81 15.83
N GLU A 196 14.69 -6.04 15.95
CA GLU A 196 14.03 -5.43 14.79
C GLU A 196 14.98 -4.52 14.02
N LEU A 197 15.74 -3.65 14.69
CA LEU A 197 16.73 -2.78 14.05
C LEU A 197 17.80 -3.60 13.31
N PHE A 198 18.29 -4.68 13.92
CA PHE A 198 19.23 -5.59 13.27
C PHE A 198 18.63 -6.18 11.98
N LEU A 199 17.42 -6.72 12.02
CA LEU A 199 16.76 -7.29 10.84
C LEU A 199 16.54 -6.24 9.74
N ARG A 200 16.11 -5.04 10.11
CA ARG A 200 15.93 -3.94 9.16
C ARG A 200 17.24 -3.50 8.51
N ASP A 201 18.32 -3.42 9.27
CA ASP A 201 19.65 -3.11 8.74
C ASP A 201 20.17 -4.23 7.83
N LEU A 202 19.97 -5.49 8.21
CA LEU A 202 20.30 -6.65 7.38
C LEU A 202 19.57 -6.58 6.03
N TRP A 203 18.26 -6.36 6.03
CA TRP A 203 17.48 -6.27 4.80
C TRP A 203 17.83 -5.03 3.98
N ARG A 204 18.09 -3.91 4.61
CA ARG A 204 18.52 -2.69 3.91
C ARG A 204 19.82 -2.91 3.14
N VAL A 205 20.78 -3.57 3.73
CA VAL A 205 22.07 -3.89 3.09
C VAL A 205 21.91 -4.94 2.02
N ARG A 206 21.08 -5.98 2.26
CA ARG A 206 20.96 -7.14 1.41
C ARG A 206 19.93 -7.01 0.30
N LEU A 207 18.82 -6.31 0.54
CA LEU A 207 17.65 -6.19 -0.35
C LEU A 207 17.40 -4.76 -0.85
N GLY A 208 18.01 -3.78 -0.20
CA GLY A 208 17.79 -2.35 -0.46
C GLY A 208 16.69 -1.73 0.42
N ALA A 209 16.70 -0.41 0.52
CA ALA A 209 15.86 0.35 1.46
C ALA A 209 14.35 0.16 1.23
N ASN A 210 13.90 0.15 -0.02
CA ASN A 210 12.48 0.00 -0.35
C ASN A 210 11.96 -1.40 0.05
N ALA A 211 12.72 -2.44 -0.24
CA ALA A 211 12.36 -3.82 0.11
C ALA A 211 12.38 -4.03 1.64
N ALA A 212 13.34 -3.43 2.35
CA ALA A 212 13.46 -3.53 3.80
C ALA A 212 12.30 -2.88 4.57
N ALA A 213 11.58 -1.95 3.94
CA ALA A 213 10.43 -1.28 4.56
C ALA A 213 9.12 -2.07 4.48
N LEU A 214 9.04 -3.08 3.60
CA LEU A 214 7.80 -3.82 3.33
C LEU A 214 7.42 -4.83 4.43
N PRO A 215 8.36 -5.65 4.98
CA PRO A 215 8.02 -6.63 6.01
C PRO A 215 7.52 -5.97 7.30
N ARG A 216 6.50 -6.59 7.91
CA ARG A 216 6.00 -6.20 9.24
C ARG A 216 6.48 -7.23 10.25
N LEU A 217 6.91 -6.75 11.42
CA LEU A 217 7.38 -7.58 12.51
C LEU A 217 6.40 -7.52 13.66
N ASP A 218 6.22 -8.65 14.32
CA ASP A 218 5.39 -8.82 15.51
C ASP A 218 6.08 -9.82 16.43
N PHE A 219 6.20 -9.49 17.72
CA PHE A 219 6.88 -10.29 18.71
C PHE A 219 5.89 -10.84 19.73
N ALA A 220 6.08 -12.07 20.14
CA ALA A 220 5.28 -12.70 21.18
C ALA A 220 6.18 -13.58 22.07
N PRO A 221 5.84 -13.79 23.36
CA PRO A 221 6.59 -14.67 24.23
C PRO A 221 6.72 -16.08 23.65
N ALA A 222 7.89 -16.69 23.81
CA ALA A 222 8.11 -18.10 23.48
C ALA A 222 7.40 -18.98 24.52
N ALA A 223 6.60 -19.95 24.03
CA ALA A 223 5.90 -20.87 24.94
C ALA A 223 6.79 -22.00 25.42
N ASP A 224 7.73 -22.47 24.58
CA ASP A 224 8.53 -23.66 24.78
C ASP A 224 10.02 -23.36 25.01
N GLY A 225 10.38 -22.08 25.17
CA GLY A 225 11.77 -21.66 25.24
C GLY A 225 11.98 -20.33 25.94
N ASP A 226 13.14 -19.71 25.69
CA ASP A 226 13.56 -18.48 26.33
C ASP A 226 13.41 -17.27 25.42
N GLY A 227 12.85 -16.19 25.96
CA GLY A 227 12.66 -14.91 25.27
C GLY A 227 11.38 -14.85 24.43
N GLU A 228 11.50 -14.32 23.23
CA GLU A 228 10.40 -14.04 22.31
C GLU A 228 10.60 -14.76 20.98
N VAL A 229 9.50 -14.97 20.27
CA VAL A 229 9.47 -15.38 18.86
C VAL A 229 9.08 -14.19 18.00
N CYS A 230 9.57 -14.12 16.78
CA CYS A 230 9.26 -13.03 15.86
C CYS A 230 8.51 -13.55 14.63
N ARG A 231 7.34 -12.98 14.38
CA ARG A 231 6.60 -13.15 13.13
C ARG A 231 6.93 -12.02 12.16
N ILE A 232 7.41 -12.39 10.99
CA ILE A 232 7.70 -11.47 9.89
C ILE A 232 6.66 -11.71 8.80
N THR A 233 5.71 -10.81 8.67
CA THR A 233 4.72 -10.83 7.58
C THR A 233 5.27 -10.07 6.39
N VAL A 234 5.48 -10.78 5.29
CA VAL A 234 6.12 -10.28 4.08
C VAL A 234 5.07 -10.15 2.97
N PRO A 235 4.67 -8.94 2.58
CA PRO A 235 3.76 -8.74 1.44
C PRO A 235 4.50 -8.98 0.11
N PRO A 236 3.79 -9.25 -0.99
CA PRO A 236 4.40 -9.27 -2.31
C PRO A 236 4.93 -7.87 -2.66
N SER A 237 6.17 -7.83 -3.21
CA SER A 237 6.78 -6.57 -3.63
C SER A 237 6.16 -6.03 -4.92
N PRO A 238 5.97 -4.70 -5.04
CA PRO A 238 5.53 -4.08 -6.29
C PRO A 238 6.62 -4.09 -7.39
N THR A 239 7.89 -4.30 -7.03
CA THR A 239 9.05 -4.33 -7.94
C THR A 239 9.93 -5.54 -7.65
N PRO A 240 10.75 -6.01 -8.61
CA PRO A 240 11.69 -7.10 -8.37
C PRO A 240 12.69 -6.78 -7.24
N VAL A 241 12.91 -7.73 -6.35
CA VAL A 241 13.84 -7.62 -5.23
C VAL A 241 15.00 -8.58 -5.42
N TYR A 242 16.21 -8.04 -5.44
CA TYR A 242 17.43 -8.82 -5.64
C TYR A 242 18.22 -8.93 -4.34
N LEU A 243 18.62 -10.14 -4.00
CA LEU A 243 19.50 -10.40 -2.86
C LEU A 243 20.95 -10.11 -3.26
N SER A 244 21.58 -9.20 -2.52
CA SER A 244 23.03 -8.95 -2.63
C SER A 244 23.82 -9.90 -1.72
N GLY A 245 25.05 -10.23 -2.09
CA GLY A 245 25.94 -11.04 -1.28
C GLY A 245 26.27 -10.42 0.09
N PRO A 246 26.99 -11.11 0.98
CA PRO A 246 27.36 -10.61 2.30
C PRO A 246 28.01 -9.21 2.22
N LYS A 247 27.61 -8.32 3.14
CA LYS A 247 28.08 -6.92 3.19
C LYS A 247 27.81 -6.13 1.88
N GLY A 248 26.78 -6.52 1.11
CA GLY A 248 26.45 -5.88 -0.16
C GLY A 248 27.44 -6.14 -1.30
N LYS A 249 28.38 -7.08 -1.13
CA LYS A 249 29.38 -7.47 -2.13
C LYS A 249 28.91 -8.70 -2.93
N GLY A 250 29.39 -8.83 -4.17
CA GLY A 250 29.04 -9.96 -5.04
C GLY A 250 27.90 -9.66 -6.00
N GLY A 251 27.50 -10.67 -6.76
CA GLY A 251 26.38 -10.59 -7.71
C GLY A 251 25.03 -10.40 -7.01
N ARG A 252 24.06 -9.94 -7.79
CA ARG A 252 22.65 -9.87 -7.35
C ARG A 252 21.92 -11.11 -7.83
N GLU A 253 21.17 -11.72 -6.93
CA GLU A 253 20.44 -12.96 -7.18
C GLU A 253 18.94 -12.74 -7.04
N LEU A 254 18.14 -13.33 -7.92
CA LEU A 254 16.68 -13.34 -7.80
C LEU A 254 16.25 -14.66 -7.17
N TRP A 255 15.62 -14.56 -6.01
CA TRP A 255 15.10 -15.69 -5.25
C TRP A 255 13.57 -15.66 -5.23
N VAL A 256 12.95 -16.83 -5.42
CA VAL A 256 11.48 -16.99 -5.43
C VAL A 256 11.07 -18.20 -4.60
N ARG A 257 9.79 -18.24 -4.19
CA ARG A 257 9.18 -19.44 -3.58
C ARG A 257 8.59 -20.33 -4.66
N ALA A 258 9.01 -21.58 -4.68
CA ALA A 258 8.48 -22.64 -5.51
C ALA A 258 7.97 -23.76 -4.58
N GLY A 259 6.67 -23.73 -4.27
CA GLY A 259 6.12 -24.59 -3.20
C GLY A 259 6.78 -24.25 -1.86
N ASN A 260 7.21 -25.27 -1.13
CA ASN A 260 7.89 -25.14 0.18
C ASN A 260 9.39 -24.78 0.05
N SER A 261 9.93 -24.65 -1.15
CA SER A 261 11.36 -24.36 -1.34
C SER A 261 11.60 -22.92 -1.78
N THR A 262 12.79 -22.41 -1.41
CA THR A 262 13.30 -21.13 -1.87
C THR A 262 14.32 -21.40 -2.97
N GLN A 263 14.06 -20.95 -4.19
CA GLN A 263 14.88 -21.24 -5.38
C GLN A 263 15.49 -19.96 -5.94
N ARG A 264 16.76 -20.05 -6.36
CA ARG A 264 17.41 -19.03 -7.16
C ARG A 264 17.03 -19.26 -8.62
N LEU A 265 16.64 -18.18 -9.30
CA LEU A 265 16.46 -18.23 -10.75
C LEU A 265 17.78 -17.88 -11.44
N GLU A 266 18.11 -18.65 -12.47
CA GLU A 266 19.19 -18.30 -13.39
C GLU A 266 18.77 -17.11 -14.27
N VAL A 267 19.72 -16.50 -14.99
CA VAL A 267 19.51 -15.20 -15.63
C VAL A 267 18.36 -15.21 -16.63
N ASP A 268 18.24 -16.24 -17.44
CA ASP A 268 17.18 -16.43 -18.44
C ASP A 268 15.80 -16.57 -17.80
N ASP A 269 15.67 -17.45 -16.80
CA ASP A 269 14.45 -17.65 -16.03
C ASP A 269 14.09 -16.40 -15.24
N ALA A 270 15.07 -15.71 -14.67
CA ALA A 270 14.87 -14.48 -13.93
C ALA A 270 14.29 -13.36 -14.81
N VAL A 271 14.82 -13.20 -16.04
CA VAL A 271 14.30 -12.21 -17.01
C VAL A 271 12.88 -12.54 -17.41
N ALA A 272 12.58 -13.81 -17.72
CA ALA A 272 11.25 -14.27 -18.08
C ALA A 272 10.26 -14.05 -16.93
N TYR A 273 10.63 -14.41 -15.70
CA TYR A 273 9.83 -14.24 -14.50
C TYR A 273 9.51 -12.76 -14.22
N VAL A 274 10.54 -11.89 -14.27
CA VAL A 274 10.37 -10.44 -14.05
C VAL A 274 9.47 -9.82 -15.11
N ALA A 275 9.65 -10.18 -16.39
CA ALA A 275 8.82 -9.69 -17.49
C ALA A 275 7.35 -10.08 -17.35
N GLN A 276 7.08 -11.28 -16.83
CA GLN A 276 5.73 -11.78 -16.59
C GLN A 276 5.08 -11.13 -15.36
N ARG A 277 5.83 -11.05 -14.26
CA ARG A 277 5.27 -10.61 -12.98
C ARG A 277 5.17 -9.09 -12.85
N TRP A 278 6.15 -8.35 -13.38
CA TRP A 278 6.19 -6.90 -13.35
C TRP A 278 6.31 -6.30 -14.76
N PRO A 279 5.29 -6.49 -15.61
CA PRO A 279 5.37 -6.11 -17.02
C PRO A 279 5.61 -4.61 -17.26
N ARG A 280 5.28 -3.76 -16.26
CA ARG A 280 5.51 -2.30 -16.36
C ARG A 280 6.98 -1.93 -16.23
N GLU A 281 7.77 -2.68 -15.49
CA GLU A 281 9.20 -2.45 -15.26
C GLU A 281 10.05 -2.81 -16.49
N VAL A 282 9.59 -3.75 -17.30
CA VAL A 282 10.37 -4.33 -18.42
C VAL A 282 9.84 -3.89 -19.79
N ARG A 283 8.63 -3.33 -19.87
CA ARG A 283 8.10 -2.86 -21.16
C ARG A 283 8.84 -1.61 -21.63
N PRO A 284 9.63 -1.71 -22.72
CA PRO A 284 10.27 -0.53 -23.31
C PRO A 284 9.18 0.44 -23.80
N THR A 285 9.36 1.72 -23.52
CA THR A 285 8.49 2.77 -24.07
C THR A 285 8.58 2.77 -25.60
N LEU A 286 7.54 3.24 -26.29
CA LEU A 286 7.57 3.37 -27.76
C LEU A 286 8.80 4.16 -28.22
N ARG A 287 9.20 5.18 -27.46
CA ARG A 287 10.39 5.99 -27.73
C ARG A 287 11.68 5.19 -27.63
N SER A 288 11.83 4.31 -26.62
CA SER A 288 13.03 3.46 -26.48
C SER A 288 13.07 2.36 -27.54
N ARG A 289 11.90 1.80 -27.93
CA ARG A 289 11.80 0.83 -29.04
C ARG A 289 12.23 1.47 -30.36
N PHE A 290 11.75 2.69 -30.66
CA PHE A 290 12.12 3.42 -31.83
C PHE A 290 13.61 3.80 -31.83
N GLY A 291 14.14 4.27 -30.68
CA GLY A 291 15.57 4.54 -30.51
C GLY A 291 16.44 3.30 -30.73
N ALA A 292 16.07 2.17 -30.17
CA ALA A 292 16.76 0.89 -30.40
C ALA A 292 16.71 0.50 -31.89
N TYR A 293 15.55 0.60 -32.53
CA TYR A 293 15.40 0.33 -33.95
C TYR A 293 16.35 1.16 -34.79
N LEU A 294 16.45 2.48 -34.55
CA LEU A 294 17.35 3.36 -35.26
C LEU A 294 18.83 3.00 -35.03
N LEU A 295 19.21 2.60 -33.84
CA LEU A 295 20.58 2.21 -33.49
C LEU A 295 20.98 0.91 -34.16
N TYR A 296 20.12 -0.11 -34.12
CA TYR A 296 20.43 -1.44 -34.69
C TYR A 296 20.29 -1.50 -36.21
N HIS A 297 19.54 -0.59 -36.85
CA HIS A 297 19.36 -0.57 -38.29
C HIS A 297 20.17 0.54 -38.98
N ARG A 298 20.92 1.37 -38.24
CA ARG A 298 21.98 2.18 -38.83
C ARG A 298 23.12 1.22 -39.24
N ARG A 299 23.21 0.89 -40.49
CA ARG A 299 24.46 0.29 -41.03
C ARG A 299 25.62 1.22 -40.68
N PRO A 300 26.75 0.74 -40.15
CA PRO A 300 27.96 1.52 -40.06
C PRO A 300 28.30 1.95 -41.48
N ALA A 301 28.43 3.27 -41.68
CA ALA A 301 28.75 3.86 -42.98
C ALA A 301 30.17 3.51 -43.46
N ASP A 302 30.99 2.86 -42.65
CA ASP A 302 32.42 2.57 -42.90
C ASP A 302 32.72 1.10 -42.55
N ALA A 303 32.21 0.16 -43.35
CA ALA A 303 32.84 -1.16 -43.48
C ALA A 303 33.65 -1.15 -44.75
N PRO A 304 35.01 -1.17 -44.74
CA PRO A 304 35.81 -1.33 -45.94
C PRO A 304 35.54 -2.73 -46.51
N GLU A 305 35.41 -2.82 -47.84
CA GLU A 305 35.33 -4.04 -48.65
C GLU A 305 36.53 -4.95 -48.42
#